data_05661aed251c8eb4a602eae35a3bdaa4
#
_entry.id   05661aed251c8eb4a602eae35a3bdaa4
#
_cell.length_a   1.000
_cell.length_b   1.000
_cell.length_c   1.000
_cell.angle_alpha   90.00
_cell.angle_beta   90.00
_cell.angle_gamma   90.00
#
_symmetry.space_group_name_H-M   'P 1'
#
loop_
_entity.id
_entity.type
_entity.pdbx_description
1 polymer ?
#
loop_
_entity_poly.entity_id
_entity_poly.type
_entity_poly.pdbx_seq_one_letter_code
_entity_poly.pdbx_strand_id
1 'polypeptide(L)' 'MFKIEKGYESVNKTFRIPVPMAEKLEKLAGKNNVSLNNIVVQCLTYALENLEAEEENPSK' A
#
# COMPACT_ATOMS: atom_id res chain seq x y z
N MET A 1 -9.65 22.04 9.03
CA MET A 1 -9.25 21.49 8.93
C MET A 1 -9.21 20.44 8.83
N PHE A 2 -8.89 20.00 8.46
CA PHE A 2 -8.71 19.03 8.26
C PHE A 2 -8.15 18.34 8.85
N LYS A 3 -7.81 18.18 9.34
CA LYS A 3 -7.23 17.66 9.82
C LYS A 3 -7.17 16.53 9.70
N ILE A 4 -7.21 16.19 9.53
CA ILE A 4 -7.25 15.11 9.13
C ILE A 4 -6.15 14.33 9.10
N GLU A 5 -5.28 14.71 8.60
CA GLU A 5 -4.20 14.04 8.52
C GLU A 5 -3.57 13.82 9.70
N LYS A 6 -3.94 14.46 10.61
CA LYS A 6 -3.37 14.25 11.74
C LYS A 6 -3.57 12.93 12.21
N GLY A 7 -4.43 12.23 11.80
CA GLY A 7 -4.62 10.93 12.25
C GLY A 7 -3.66 9.97 11.72
N TYR A 8 -2.78 10.38 10.83
CA TYR A 8 -1.92 9.45 10.25
C TYR A 8 -0.64 9.43 10.94
N GLU A 9 -0.41 8.50 11.79
CA GLU A 9 0.89 8.32 12.32
C GLU A 9 1.52 7.25 11.52
N SER A 10 2.74 7.41 11.09
CA SER A 10 3.37 6.36 10.32
C SER A 10 4.47 5.72 11.13
N VAL A 11 4.74 4.47 10.84
CA VAL A 11 5.80 3.74 11.50
C VAL A 11 6.68 3.15 10.42
N ASN A 12 7.93 2.93 10.76
CA ASN A 12 8.84 2.31 9.84
C ASN A 12 8.79 0.80 10.01
N LYS A 13 8.63 0.10 8.91
CA LYS A 13 8.64 -1.35 8.91
C LYS A 13 9.51 -1.81 7.77
N THR A 14 10.21 -2.89 7.99
CA THR A 14 11.09 -3.43 6.98
C THR A 14 10.58 -4.78 6.53
N PHE A 15 10.45 -4.95 5.24
CA PHE A 15 9.97 -6.20 4.69
C PHE A 15 10.93 -6.69 3.63
N ARG A 16 10.94 -7.98 3.42
CA ARG A 16 11.68 -8.53 2.32
C ARG A 16 10.72 -8.83 1.24
N ILE A 17 10.99 -8.37 0.03
CA ILE A 17 10.12 -8.67 -1.10
C ILE A 17 10.97 -9.21 -2.23
N PRO A 18 10.40 -10.05 -3.08
CA PRO A 18 11.15 -10.61 -4.19
C PRO A 18 11.63 -9.52 -5.14
N VAL A 19 12.76 -9.76 -5.74
CA VAL A 19 13.35 -8.78 -6.64
C VAL A 19 12.41 -8.40 -7.78
N PRO A 20 11.76 -9.36 -8.45
CA PRO A 20 10.85 -8.95 -9.53
C PRO A 20 9.73 -8.05 -9.07
N MET A 21 9.23 -8.27 -7.86
CA MET A 21 8.18 -7.42 -7.33
C MET A 21 8.71 -6.03 -7.04
N ALA A 22 9.90 -5.95 -6.48
CA ALA A 22 10.51 -4.65 -6.20
C ALA A 22 10.68 -3.86 -7.48
N GLU A 23 11.11 -4.55 -8.55
CA GLU A 23 11.32 -3.87 -9.82
C GLU A 23 10.02 -3.35 -10.40
N LYS A 24 8.96 -4.12 -10.26
CA LYS A 24 7.67 -3.66 -10.76
C LYS A 24 7.19 -2.45 -10.01
N LEU A 25 7.37 -2.45 -8.70
CA LEU A 25 6.96 -1.30 -7.89
C LEU A 25 7.74 -0.06 -8.28
N GLU A 26 9.04 -0.23 -8.51
CA GLU A 26 9.86 0.90 -8.88
C GLU A 26 9.45 1.46 -10.23
N LYS A 27 9.10 0.59 -11.16
CA LYS A 27 8.66 1.05 -12.45
C LYS A 27 7.35 1.81 -12.35
N LEU A 28 6.44 1.30 -11.54
CA LEU A 28 5.17 1.98 -11.36
C LEU A 28 5.36 3.36 -10.75
N ALA A 29 6.23 3.44 -9.77
CA ALA A 29 6.48 4.72 -9.13
C ALA A 29 7.05 5.72 -10.13
N GLY A 30 8.00 5.26 -10.95
CA GLY A 30 8.59 6.12 -11.93
C GLY A 30 7.61 6.57 -12.98
N LYS A 31 6.79 5.62 -13.46
CA LYS A 31 5.83 5.95 -14.47
C LYS A 31 4.82 6.96 -13.99
N ASN A 32 4.42 6.89 -12.74
CA ASN A 32 3.41 7.78 -12.20
C ASN A 32 3.98 8.96 -11.46
N ASN A 33 5.30 9.06 -11.47
CA ASN A 33 5.97 10.21 -10.90
C ASN A 33 5.65 10.39 -9.43
N VAL A 34 5.60 9.28 -8.70
CA VAL A 34 5.37 9.31 -7.26
C VAL A 34 6.47 8.52 -6.60
N SER A 35 6.59 8.65 -5.30
CA SER A 35 7.63 7.94 -4.59
C SER A 35 7.33 6.46 -4.50
N LEU A 36 8.35 5.68 -4.31
CA LEU A 36 8.18 4.26 -4.14
C LEU A 36 7.33 3.98 -2.92
N ASN A 37 7.56 4.71 -1.84
CA ASN A 37 6.77 4.53 -0.64
C ASN A 37 5.29 4.76 -0.93
N ASN A 38 5.01 5.78 -1.73
CA ASN A 38 3.63 6.09 -2.07
C ASN A 38 2.97 4.92 -2.80
N ILE A 39 3.66 4.35 -3.78
CA ILE A 39 3.13 3.23 -4.51
C ILE A 39 2.89 2.03 -3.58
N VAL A 40 3.84 1.77 -2.70
CA VAL A 40 3.72 0.65 -1.79
C VAL A 40 2.50 0.82 -0.89
N VAL A 41 2.33 2.02 -0.34
CA VAL A 41 1.20 2.27 0.54
C VAL A 41 -0.12 2.11 -0.20
N GLN A 42 -0.18 2.60 -1.44
CA GLN A 42 -1.40 2.46 -2.21
C GLN A 42 -1.71 1.00 -2.51
N CYS A 43 -0.69 0.24 -2.87
CA CYS A 43 -0.91 -1.17 -3.15
C CYS A 43 -1.38 -1.92 -1.92
N LEU A 44 -0.78 -1.62 -0.78
CA LEU A 44 -1.18 -2.28 0.44
C LEU A 44 -2.59 -1.88 0.84
N THR A 45 -2.93 -0.63 0.64
CA THR A 45 -4.27 -0.16 0.95
C THR A 45 -5.29 -0.91 0.12
N TYR A 46 -5.02 -1.03 -1.17
CA TYR A 46 -5.91 -1.73 -2.07
C TYR A 46 -6.07 -3.19 -1.66
N ALA A 47 -4.95 -3.84 -1.36
CA ALA A 47 -4.99 -5.24 -1.00
C ALA A 47 -5.76 -5.47 0.30
N LEU A 48 -5.53 -4.60 1.28
CA LEU A 48 -6.21 -4.75 2.55
C LEU A 48 -7.71 -4.53 2.41
N GLU A 49 -8.10 -3.58 1.58
CA GLU A 49 -9.51 -3.34 1.37
C GLU A 49 -10.17 -4.54 0.73
N ASN A 50 -9.48 -5.17 -0.21
CA ASN A 50 -10.04 -6.34 -0.85
C ASN A 50 -10.11 -7.52 0.09
N LEU A 51 -9.14 -7.65 0.96
CA LEU A 51 -9.18 -8.72 1.92
C LEU A 51 -10.31 -8.54 2.92
N GLU A 52 -10.52 -7.31 3.33
CA GLU A 52 -11.59 -7.05 4.27
C GLU A 52 -12.92 -7.38 3.66
N ALA A 53 -13.11 -7.07 2.39
CA ALA A 53 -14.34 -7.39 1.73
C ALA A 53 -14.56 -8.89 1.70
N GLU A 54 -13.50 -9.64 1.48
CA GLU A 54 -13.62 -11.07 1.47
C GLU A 54 -13.90 -11.62 2.84
N GLU A 55 -13.30 -11.04 3.85
CA GLU A 55 -13.52 -11.52 5.18
C GLU A 55 -14.93 -11.28 5.64
N GLU A 56 -15.55 -10.25 5.11
CA GLU A 56 -16.91 -10.00 5.49
C GLU A 56 -17.84 -10.99 4.87
N ASN A 57 -17.38 -11.77 3.95
CA ASN A 57 -18.20 -12.72 3.30
C ASN A 57 -18.48 -13.84 4.27
N PRO A 58 -19.70 -14.01 4.67
CA PRO A 58 -19.99 -15.00 5.69
C PRO A 58 -19.81 -16.41 5.25
N SER A 59 -19.69 -16.62 4.01
CA SER A 59 -19.55 -17.97 3.59
C SER A 59 -18.24 -18.55 3.99
N LYS A 60 -17.35 -17.72 4.46
CA LYS A 60 -16.14 -18.24 4.81
C LYS A 60 -16.14 -18.97 5.91
#